data_2c3c7f641cc17232d8765b7032fa3450
#
_entry.id   2c3c7f641cc17232d8765b7032fa3450
#
_cell.length_a   1.000
_cell.length_b   1.000
_cell.length_c   1.000
_cell.angle_alpha   90.00
_cell.angle_beta   90.00
_cell.angle_gamma   90.00
#
_symmetry.space_group_name_H-M   'P 1'
#
loop_
_entity.id
_entity.type
_entity.pdbx_description
1 polymer ?
#
loop_
_entity_poly.entity_id
_entity_poly.type
_entity_poly.pdbx_seq_one_letter_code
_entity_poly.pdbx_strand_id
1 'polypeptide(L)'
;MKIVVCAKKDLAGCVALNRLLGGLLARHEVFVVLSDYVLDAECSNAYAASLVAHERGMVLEHILPWLEARFPQGNDALCQTYLGLQKRHNIPMELWGPMRSAESRQRMSALAPDVVISCRYDYVIPTDVIDMPRFGTYGMHPGALPDLQGLCSPFRAMELGHARSGCTLFHLDAGLDTGPIVEIGWWPIDYGRSLLWNFMHTYFAGIDTLLRHMPELEAGRELTTYVQKSEGRQYFSYPTEAEFCSFTQKVGPLVRAEDYYEILSWFLPGGLADPAMPELRALVESLGPCGAGS
;
A
#
# COMPACT_ATOMS: atom_id res chain seq x y z
N MET A 1 -18.03 7.41 -12.36
CA MET A 1 -17.70 5.98 -12.57
C MET A 1 -17.81 5.25 -11.25
N LYS A 2 -18.03 3.94 -11.31
CA LYS A 2 -17.92 3.05 -10.15
C LYS A 2 -16.53 2.44 -10.12
N ILE A 3 -15.78 2.70 -9.06
CA ILE A 3 -14.39 2.26 -8.90
C ILE A 3 -14.31 1.28 -7.72
N VAL A 4 -13.73 0.11 -7.94
CA VAL A 4 -13.38 -0.80 -6.85
C VAL A 4 -11.88 -0.66 -6.56
N VAL A 5 -11.56 -0.36 -5.32
CA VAL A 5 -10.17 -0.29 -4.83
C VAL A 5 -9.88 -1.53 -4.00
N CYS A 6 -8.94 -2.35 -4.43
CA CYS A 6 -8.43 -3.50 -3.69
C CYS A 6 -7.16 -3.10 -2.94
N ALA A 7 -7.14 -3.26 -1.61
CA ALA A 7 -6.00 -2.88 -0.77
C ALA A 7 -5.75 -3.89 0.36
N LYS A 8 -4.53 -3.89 0.92
CA LYS A 8 -4.20 -4.66 2.13
C LYS A 8 -4.68 -3.92 3.38
N LYS A 9 -5.17 -4.65 4.37
CA LYS A 9 -5.54 -4.10 5.68
C LYS A 9 -4.30 -4.04 6.58
N ASP A 10 -3.52 -2.96 6.43
CA ASP A 10 -2.35 -2.65 7.25
C ASP A 10 -2.10 -1.13 7.27
N LEU A 11 -1.02 -0.66 7.90
CA LEU A 11 -0.69 0.77 7.99
C LEU A 11 -0.50 1.41 6.62
N ALA A 12 0.30 0.76 5.77
CA ALA A 12 0.60 1.28 4.43
C ALA A 12 -0.65 1.32 3.54
N GLY A 13 -1.49 0.29 3.60
CA GLY A 13 -2.78 0.27 2.93
C GLY A 13 -3.73 1.36 3.43
N CYS A 14 -3.77 1.59 4.75
CA CYS A 14 -4.57 2.67 5.33
C CYS A 14 -4.12 4.05 4.84
N VAL A 15 -2.81 4.32 4.89
CA VAL A 15 -2.23 5.59 4.43
C VAL A 15 -2.43 5.78 2.91
N ALA A 16 -2.21 4.73 2.12
CA ALA A 16 -2.43 4.76 0.67
C ALA A 16 -3.90 5.05 0.33
N LEU A 17 -4.85 4.41 1.03
CA LEU A 17 -6.28 4.66 0.85
C LEU A 17 -6.66 6.11 1.16
N ASN A 18 -6.13 6.71 2.24
CA ASN A 18 -6.39 8.11 2.55
C ASN A 18 -6.03 9.03 1.38
N ARG A 19 -4.83 8.85 0.79
CA ARG A 19 -4.39 9.65 -0.35
C ARG A 19 -5.21 9.38 -1.61
N LEU A 20 -5.46 8.12 -1.92
CA LEU A 20 -6.20 7.70 -3.11
C LEU A 20 -7.65 8.16 -3.08
N LEU A 21 -8.34 7.92 -1.97
CA LEU A 21 -9.75 8.29 -1.79
C LEU A 21 -9.95 9.81 -1.84
N GLY A 22 -9.01 10.59 -1.31
CA GLY A 22 -9.03 12.06 -1.42
C GLY A 22 -9.12 12.57 -2.86
N GLY A 23 -8.51 11.86 -3.81
CA GLY A 23 -8.58 12.19 -5.24
C GLY A 23 -9.80 11.62 -5.99
N LEU A 24 -10.39 10.54 -5.49
CA LEU A 24 -11.45 9.81 -6.20
C LEU A 24 -12.87 10.23 -5.76
N LEU A 25 -13.10 10.43 -4.47
CA LEU A 25 -14.44 10.53 -3.91
C LEU A 25 -15.26 11.75 -4.34
N ALA A 26 -14.59 12.81 -4.82
CA ALA A 26 -15.30 13.99 -5.30
C ALA A 26 -16.15 13.74 -6.57
N ARG A 27 -15.81 12.70 -7.35
CA ARG A 27 -16.38 12.45 -8.68
C ARG A 27 -16.83 11.03 -8.94
N HIS A 28 -16.50 10.08 -8.04
CA HIS A 28 -16.70 8.66 -8.27
C HIS A 28 -17.40 7.98 -7.10
N GLU A 29 -18.18 6.96 -7.42
CA GLU A 29 -18.65 5.98 -6.46
C GLU A 29 -17.52 4.98 -6.22
N VAL A 30 -17.08 4.85 -4.96
CA VAL A 30 -15.96 3.99 -4.61
C VAL A 30 -16.40 2.90 -3.66
N PHE A 31 -15.98 1.66 -3.96
CA PHE A 31 -16.08 0.51 -3.07
C PHE A 31 -14.68 0.01 -2.74
N VAL A 32 -14.38 -0.25 -1.47
CA VAL A 32 -13.08 -0.73 -1.05
C VAL A 32 -13.16 -2.20 -0.65
N VAL A 33 -12.32 -3.02 -1.28
CA VAL A 33 -12.10 -4.42 -0.94
C VAL A 33 -10.77 -4.53 -0.20
N LEU A 34 -10.79 -5.02 1.03
CA LEU A 34 -9.60 -5.22 1.84
C LEU A 34 -9.19 -6.69 1.83
N SER A 35 -7.89 -6.96 1.79
CA SER A 35 -7.30 -8.26 2.11
C SER A 35 -6.62 -8.20 3.47
N ASP A 36 -6.61 -9.31 4.18
CA ASP A 36 -5.87 -9.49 5.44
C ASP A 36 -4.81 -10.58 5.37
N TYR A 37 -4.49 -10.98 4.16
CA TYR A 37 -3.50 -12.02 3.91
C TYR A 37 -2.11 -11.58 4.33
N VAL A 38 -1.38 -12.49 4.97
CA VAL A 38 0.03 -12.35 5.31
C VAL A 38 0.76 -13.51 4.63
N LEU A 39 1.82 -13.21 3.89
CA LEU A 39 2.64 -14.23 3.26
C LEU A 39 3.45 -14.97 4.32
N ASP A 40 3.61 -16.29 4.18
CA ASP A 40 4.47 -17.08 5.09
C ASP A 40 5.90 -16.51 5.16
N ALA A 41 6.39 -15.96 4.06
CA ALA A 41 7.69 -15.30 3.99
C ALA A 41 7.80 -14.05 4.88
N GLU A 42 6.70 -13.33 5.10
CA GLU A 42 6.65 -12.15 6.00
C GLU A 42 6.81 -12.52 7.48
N CYS A 43 6.71 -13.80 7.83
CA CYS A 43 6.90 -14.33 9.18
C CYS A 43 8.12 -15.25 9.30
N SER A 44 8.94 -15.38 8.26
CA SER A 44 10.01 -16.38 8.15
C SER A 44 11.24 -16.12 9.02
N ASN A 45 11.43 -14.89 9.49
CA ASN A 45 12.57 -14.47 10.32
C ASN A 45 12.21 -13.24 11.16
N ALA A 46 13.07 -12.89 12.14
CA ALA A 46 12.81 -11.80 13.08
C ALA A 46 12.69 -10.42 12.42
N TYR A 47 13.44 -10.15 11.34
CA TYR A 47 13.35 -8.88 10.60
C TYR A 47 12.01 -8.74 9.89
N ALA A 48 11.60 -9.78 9.17
CA ALA A 48 10.32 -9.83 8.50
C ALA A 48 9.16 -9.68 9.49
N ALA A 49 9.19 -10.45 10.58
CA ALA A 49 8.19 -10.39 11.65
C ALA A 49 8.12 -9.00 12.30
N SER A 50 9.26 -8.32 12.47
CA SER A 50 9.29 -6.94 12.99
C SER A 50 8.62 -5.95 12.04
N LEU A 51 8.84 -6.05 10.72
CA LEU A 51 8.13 -5.22 9.75
C LEU A 51 6.61 -5.44 9.83
N VAL A 52 6.17 -6.70 9.80
CA VAL A 52 4.74 -7.05 9.92
C VAL A 52 4.15 -6.53 11.22
N ALA A 53 4.88 -6.61 12.34
CA ALA A 53 4.40 -6.06 13.61
C ALA A 53 4.13 -4.56 13.51
N HIS A 54 5.05 -3.77 12.93
CA HIS A 54 4.89 -2.32 12.76
C HIS A 54 3.86 -1.94 11.69
N GLU A 55 3.72 -2.72 10.63
CA GLU A 55 2.73 -2.45 9.59
C GLU A 55 1.33 -2.92 9.98
N ARG A 56 1.21 -3.98 10.78
CA ARG A 56 -0.08 -4.65 10.98
C ARG A 56 -0.41 -4.93 12.45
N GLY A 57 0.36 -5.75 13.16
CA GLY A 57 0.00 -6.21 14.50
C GLY A 57 -0.26 -5.06 15.46
N MET A 58 0.77 -4.24 15.72
CA MET A 58 0.66 -3.08 16.61
C MET A 58 -0.41 -2.09 16.13
N VAL A 59 -0.49 -1.89 14.82
CA VAL A 59 -1.40 -0.90 14.22
C VAL A 59 -2.85 -1.33 14.34
N LEU A 60 -3.19 -2.52 13.88
CA LEU A 60 -4.59 -2.98 13.82
C LEU A 60 -5.16 -3.36 15.19
N GLU A 61 -4.31 -3.88 16.09
CA GLU A 61 -4.75 -4.39 17.39
C GLU A 61 -4.74 -3.31 18.49
N HIS A 62 -3.90 -2.27 18.34
CA HIS A 62 -3.70 -1.29 19.39
C HIS A 62 -3.81 0.16 18.93
N ILE A 63 -3.06 0.55 17.87
CA ILE A 63 -2.93 1.97 17.50
C ILE A 63 -4.21 2.50 16.86
N LEU A 64 -4.76 1.83 15.83
CA LEU A 64 -6.02 2.29 15.22
C LEU A 64 -7.20 2.26 16.20
N PRO A 65 -7.40 1.21 17.04
CA PRO A 65 -8.41 1.24 18.09
C PRO A 65 -8.23 2.38 19.09
N TRP A 66 -6.99 2.70 19.49
CA TRP A 66 -6.72 3.83 20.39
C TRP A 66 -7.11 5.16 19.72
N LEU A 67 -6.75 5.37 18.45
CA LEU A 67 -7.15 6.56 17.67
C LEU A 67 -8.67 6.67 17.55
N GLU A 68 -9.36 5.56 17.27
CA GLU A 68 -10.82 5.51 17.13
C GLU A 68 -11.54 5.81 18.45
N ALA A 69 -11.02 5.34 19.57
CA ALA A 69 -11.55 5.66 20.90
C ALA A 69 -11.35 7.13 21.25
N ARG A 70 -10.21 7.73 20.85
CA ARG A 70 -9.91 9.13 21.12
C ARG A 70 -10.67 10.10 20.23
N PHE A 71 -10.92 9.70 18.99
CA PHE A 71 -11.61 10.51 17.98
C PHE A 71 -12.85 9.79 17.42
N PRO A 72 -13.87 9.49 18.24
CA PRO A 72 -15.00 8.65 17.84
C PRO A 72 -15.88 9.25 16.75
N GLN A 73 -15.83 10.58 16.58
CA GLN A 73 -16.53 11.32 15.53
C GLN A 73 -15.64 11.60 14.30
N GLY A 74 -14.43 11.06 14.28
CA GLY A 74 -13.39 11.44 13.32
C GLY A 74 -12.64 12.70 13.78
N ASN A 75 -11.69 13.12 12.96
CA ASN A 75 -10.86 14.31 13.21
C ASN A 75 -10.45 14.95 11.86
N ASP A 76 -9.77 16.09 11.90
CA ASP A 76 -9.26 16.80 10.70
C ASP A 76 -7.79 16.45 10.38
N ALA A 77 -7.32 15.29 10.85
CA ALA A 77 -5.99 14.79 10.53
C ALA A 77 -5.83 14.49 9.03
N LEU A 78 -4.57 14.46 8.61
CA LEU A 78 -4.20 14.11 7.23
C LEU A 78 -4.70 12.72 6.83
N CYS A 79 -4.61 11.76 7.76
CA CYS A 79 -5.10 10.41 7.58
C CYS A 79 -6.22 10.08 8.59
N GLN A 80 -7.18 9.30 8.15
CA GLN A 80 -8.23 8.68 8.96
C GLN A 80 -7.95 7.19 9.10
N THR A 81 -8.40 6.57 10.20
CA THR A 81 -8.43 5.10 10.31
C THR A 81 -9.37 4.50 9.27
N TYR A 82 -9.37 3.18 9.08
CA TYR A 82 -10.34 2.52 8.19
C TYR A 82 -11.78 2.85 8.57
N LEU A 83 -12.10 2.80 9.87
CA LEU A 83 -13.42 3.17 10.37
C LEU A 83 -13.70 4.67 10.18
N GLY A 84 -12.70 5.51 10.38
CA GLY A 84 -12.78 6.96 10.13
C GLY A 84 -13.09 7.27 8.66
N LEU A 85 -12.41 6.61 7.71
CA LEU A 85 -12.69 6.74 6.27
C LEU A 85 -14.12 6.30 5.92
N GLN A 86 -14.56 5.14 6.43
CA GLN A 86 -15.92 4.67 6.21
C GLN A 86 -16.96 5.67 6.69
N LYS A 87 -16.82 6.17 7.94
CA LYS A 87 -17.76 7.12 8.53
C LYS A 87 -17.75 8.47 7.83
N ARG A 88 -16.54 9.02 7.59
CA ARG A 88 -16.37 10.36 7.00
C ARG A 88 -16.94 10.47 5.60
N HIS A 89 -16.76 9.42 4.80
CA HIS A 89 -17.11 9.43 3.38
C HIS A 89 -18.31 8.55 3.04
N ASN A 90 -18.87 7.84 4.01
CA ASN A 90 -19.97 6.89 3.81
C ASN A 90 -19.66 5.88 2.67
N ILE A 91 -18.44 5.37 2.63
CA ILE A 91 -17.99 4.42 1.62
C ILE A 91 -18.04 2.98 2.15
N PRO A 92 -18.50 2.03 1.35
CA PRO A 92 -18.44 0.62 1.72
C PRO A 92 -16.98 0.15 1.68
N MET A 93 -16.53 -0.47 2.79
CA MET A 93 -15.26 -1.17 2.91
C MET A 93 -15.51 -2.55 3.46
N GLU A 94 -15.04 -3.57 2.78
CA GLU A 94 -15.28 -4.94 3.19
C GLU A 94 -14.02 -5.78 3.10
N LEU A 95 -13.85 -6.68 4.08
CA LEU A 95 -12.80 -7.68 4.06
C LEU A 95 -13.27 -8.86 3.21
N TRP A 96 -12.53 -9.16 2.14
CA TRP A 96 -12.81 -10.30 1.28
C TRP A 96 -11.72 -11.36 1.39
N GLY A 97 -12.11 -12.62 1.19
CA GLY A 97 -11.19 -13.73 0.98
C GLY A 97 -10.52 -13.67 -0.40
N PRO A 98 -9.81 -14.75 -0.78
CA PRO A 98 -9.10 -14.79 -2.06
C PRO A 98 -10.00 -14.43 -3.24
N MET A 99 -9.54 -13.55 -4.12
CA MET A 99 -10.30 -13.07 -5.28
C MET A 99 -10.71 -14.21 -6.24
N ARG A 100 -9.95 -15.32 -6.23
CA ARG A 100 -10.27 -16.53 -7.00
C ARG A 100 -11.46 -17.34 -6.45
N SER A 101 -11.97 -17.04 -5.24
CA SER A 101 -13.13 -17.75 -4.69
C SER A 101 -14.40 -17.43 -5.50
N ALA A 102 -15.34 -18.37 -5.54
CA ALA A 102 -16.62 -18.18 -6.21
C ALA A 102 -17.40 -17.00 -5.63
N GLU A 103 -17.35 -16.84 -4.30
CA GLU A 103 -17.99 -15.74 -3.58
C GLU A 103 -17.43 -14.37 -4.01
N SER A 104 -16.09 -14.20 -3.97
CA SER A 104 -15.45 -12.93 -4.34
C SER A 104 -15.71 -12.55 -5.80
N ARG A 105 -15.68 -13.55 -6.72
CA ARG A 105 -16.01 -13.34 -8.13
C ARG A 105 -17.45 -12.89 -8.32
N GLN A 106 -18.41 -13.56 -7.67
CA GLN A 106 -19.82 -13.21 -7.74
C GLN A 106 -20.07 -11.79 -7.20
N ARG A 107 -19.43 -11.44 -6.07
CA ARG A 107 -19.52 -10.10 -5.48
C ARG A 107 -18.92 -9.04 -6.39
N MET A 108 -17.74 -9.30 -6.99
CA MET A 108 -17.12 -8.38 -7.93
C MET A 108 -18.02 -8.16 -9.17
N SER A 109 -18.56 -9.23 -9.72
CA SER A 109 -19.52 -9.16 -10.84
C SER A 109 -20.77 -8.36 -10.48
N ALA A 110 -21.31 -8.52 -9.27
CA ALA A 110 -22.48 -7.79 -8.80
C ALA A 110 -22.19 -6.28 -8.61
N LEU A 111 -20.97 -5.91 -8.25
CA LEU A 111 -20.54 -4.51 -8.18
C LEU A 111 -20.50 -3.86 -9.57
N ALA A 112 -20.26 -4.62 -10.62
CA ALA A 112 -20.14 -4.14 -12.01
C ALA A 112 -19.26 -2.88 -12.11
N PRO A 113 -17.97 -2.94 -11.72
CA PRO A 113 -17.10 -1.77 -11.70
C PRO A 113 -16.77 -1.26 -13.10
N ASP A 114 -16.62 0.06 -13.24
CA ASP A 114 -16.04 0.66 -14.44
C ASP A 114 -14.52 0.49 -14.48
N VAL A 115 -13.88 0.55 -13.29
CA VAL A 115 -12.43 0.41 -13.10
C VAL A 115 -12.17 -0.38 -11.81
N VAL A 116 -11.16 -1.24 -11.82
CA VAL A 116 -10.58 -1.84 -10.60
C VAL A 116 -9.17 -1.32 -10.42
N ILE A 117 -8.83 -0.90 -9.20
CA ILE A 117 -7.50 -0.42 -8.81
C ILE A 117 -6.96 -1.37 -7.75
N SER A 118 -5.84 -2.04 -8.04
CA SER A 118 -5.09 -2.86 -7.08
C SER A 118 -3.93 -2.05 -6.51
N CYS A 119 -4.06 -1.64 -5.24
CA CYS A 119 -3.03 -0.92 -4.51
C CYS A 119 -2.64 -1.72 -3.27
N ARG A 120 -1.51 -2.40 -3.29
CA ARG A 120 -1.07 -3.24 -2.17
C ARG A 120 -2.09 -4.35 -1.83
N TYR A 121 -2.61 -5.05 -2.81
CA TYR A 121 -3.54 -6.17 -2.63
C TYR A 121 -2.81 -7.49 -2.82
N ASP A 122 -2.77 -8.35 -1.78
CA ASP A 122 -1.91 -9.54 -1.76
C ASP A 122 -2.52 -10.77 -2.43
N TYR A 123 -3.81 -10.78 -2.72
CA TYR A 123 -4.40 -11.88 -3.47
C TYR A 123 -4.23 -11.67 -4.97
N VAL A 124 -3.87 -12.74 -5.67
CA VAL A 124 -3.89 -12.75 -7.15
C VAL A 124 -5.31 -12.50 -7.63
N ILE A 125 -5.47 -11.52 -8.52
CA ILE A 125 -6.72 -11.24 -9.21
C ILE A 125 -6.74 -12.10 -10.47
N PRO A 126 -7.69 -13.04 -10.62
CA PRO A 126 -7.73 -13.94 -11.77
C PRO A 126 -8.22 -13.21 -13.04
N THR A 127 -7.85 -13.73 -14.20
CA THR A 127 -8.10 -13.09 -15.51
C THR A 127 -9.58 -12.78 -15.73
N ASP A 128 -10.48 -13.67 -15.35
CA ASP A 128 -11.92 -13.46 -15.46
C ASP A 128 -12.44 -12.28 -14.61
N VAL A 129 -11.73 -11.90 -13.55
CA VAL A 129 -12.01 -10.69 -12.75
C VAL A 129 -11.29 -9.47 -13.33
N ILE A 130 -10.06 -9.64 -13.83
CA ILE A 130 -9.28 -8.56 -14.50
C ILE A 130 -10.07 -7.99 -15.67
N ASP A 131 -10.77 -8.84 -16.43
CA ASP A 131 -11.50 -8.49 -17.64
C ASP A 131 -12.94 -7.98 -17.39
N MET A 132 -13.42 -7.96 -16.12
CA MET A 132 -14.77 -7.50 -15.80
C MET A 132 -14.97 -5.99 -15.96
N PRO A 133 -14.03 -5.11 -15.52
CA PRO A 133 -14.25 -3.68 -15.57
C PRO A 133 -14.20 -3.14 -16.99
N ARG A 134 -15.09 -2.20 -17.27
CA ARG A 134 -15.22 -1.58 -18.61
C ARG A 134 -13.92 -0.89 -19.08
N PHE A 135 -13.19 -0.26 -18.18
CA PHE A 135 -11.98 0.52 -18.49
C PHE A 135 -10.72 -0.12 -17.92
N GLY A 136 -10.78 -1.41 -17.54
CA GLY A 136 -9.65 -2.22 -17.15
C GLY A 136 -9.37 -2.27 -15.65
N THR A 137 -8.42 -3.13 -15.33
CA THR A 137 -7.90 -3.35 -13.97
C THR A 137 -6.45 -2.90 -13.91
N TYR A 138 -6.15 -1.95 -13.04
CA TYR A 138 -4.82 -1.35 -12.93
C TYR A 138 -4.18 -1.70 -11.58
N GLY A 139 -2.91 -2.09 -11.64
CA GLY A 139 -2.07 -2.35 -10.46
C GLY A 139 -1.10 -1.22 -10.18
N MET A 140 -0.79 -1.01 -8.91
CA MET A 140 0.32 -0.16 -8.46
C MET A 140 1.38 -1.04 -7.80
N HIS A 141 2.44 -1.34 -8.53
CA HIS A 141 3.58 -2.11 -8.03
C HIS A 141 4.66 -1.16 -7.49
N PRO A 142 5.12 -1.30 -6.23
CA PRO A 142 6.10 -0.39 -5.63
C PRO A 142 7.54 -0.69 -6.08
N GLY A 143 7.72 -0.92 -7.36
CA GLY A 143 8.98 -1.17 -8.05
C GLY A 143 8.94 -0.60 -9.46
N ALA A 144 10.12 -0.26 -10.00
CA ALA A 144 10.26 0.11 -11.39
C ALA A 144 10.26 -1.16 -12.26
N LEU A 145 9.14 -1.45 -12.93
CA LEU A 145 9.02 -2.60 -13.83
C LEU A 145 9.72 -2.32 -15.17
N PRO A 146 10.33 -3.33 -15.80
CA PRO A 146 10.42 -4.74 -15.39
C PRO A 146 11.59 -5.06 -14.46
N ASP A 147 12.42 -4.10 -14.08
CA ASP A 147 13.71 -4.32 -13.42
C ASP A 147 13.58 -4.78 -11.97
N LEU A 148 12.53 -4.31 -11.25
CA LEU A 148 12.26 -4.63 -9.85
C LEU A 148 10.90 -5.32 -9.69
N GLN A 149 10.71 -6.45 -10.36
CA GLN A 149 9.51 -7.27 -10.27
C GLN A 149 9.51 -8.13 -9.00
N GLY A 150 8.34 -8.41 -8.41
CA GLY A 150 8.20 -9.30 -7.27
C GLY A 150 8.06 -8.57 -5.93
N LEU A 151 8.63 -9.11 -4.85
CA LEU A 151 8.35 -8.69 -3.48
C LEU A 151 9.38 -7.72 -2.93
N CYS A 152 8.95 -6.82 -2.05
CA CYS A 152 9.80 -5.84 -1.35
C CYS A 152 10.65 -4.96 -2.28
N SER A 153 10.12 -4.51 -3.40
CA SER A 153 10.86 -3.75 -4.40
C SER A 153 11.53 -2.48 -3.87
N PRO A 154 10.95 -1.68 -2.92
CA PRO A 154 11.68 -0.57 -2.30
C PRO A 154 12.92 -1.00 -1.51
N PHE A 155 12.88 -2.17 -0.85
CA PHE A 155 14.07 -2.76 -0.22
C PHE A 155 15.15 -3.01 -1.28
N ARG A 156 14.79 -3.62 -2.41
CA ARG A 156 15.74 -3.91 -3.51
C ARG A 156 16.30 -2.63 -4.14
N ALA A 157 15.47 -1.60 -4.34
CA ALA A 157 15.93 -0.32 -4.84
C ALA A 157 16.97 0.32 -3.91
N MET A 158 16.73 0.28 -2.59
CA MET A 158 17.67 0.80 -1.59
C MET A 158 18.94 -0.07 -1.50
N GLU A 159 18.82 -1.40 -1.48
CA GLU A 159 19.93 -2.34 -1.44
C GLU A 159 20.88 -2.17 -2.63
N LEU A 160 20.32 -1.92 -3.81
CA LEU A 160 21.05 -1.69 -5.06
C LEU A 160 21.62 -0.26 -5.18
N GLY A 161 21.36 0.63 -4.21
CA GLY A 161 21.87 1.99 -4.18
C GLY A 161 21.21 2.93 -5.19
N HIS A 162 19.96 2.68 -5.58
CA HIS A 162 19.25 3.54 -6.51
C HIS A 162 18.99 4.93 -5.90
N ALA A 163 19.09 5.98 -6.71
CA ALA A 163 18.81 7.35 -6.27
C ALA A 163 17.30 7.61 -6.06
N ARG A 164 16.44 6.78 -6.67
CA ARG A 164 14.99 6.91 -6.60
C ARG A 164 14.31 5.55 -6.64
N SER A 165 13.17 5.43 -5.97
CA SER A 165 12.27 4.29 -6.05
C SER A 165 11.14 4.59 -7.02
N GLY A 166 10.70 3.59 -7.79
CA GLY A 166 9.59 3.72 -8.72
C GLY A 166 8.35 2.99 -8.19
N CYS A 167 7.17 3.57 -8.41
CA CYS A 167 5.92 2.85 -8.31
C CYS A 167 5.28 2.79 -9.68
N THR A 168 5.15 1.59 -10.23
CA THR A 168 4.65 1.37 -11.58
C THR A 168 3.13 1.24 -11.58
N LEU A 169 2.45 2.13 -12.29
CA LEU A 169 1.06 1.97 -12.68
C LEU A 169 1.04 1.14 -13.97
N PHE A 170 0.34 0.00 -13.96
CA PHE A 170 0.28 -0.91 -15.09
C PHE A 170 -1.09 -1.58 -15.20
N HIS A 171 -1.48 -2.01 -16.38
CA HIS A 171 -2.69 -2.81 -16.59
C HIS A 171 -2.39 -4.25 -16.15
N LEU A 172 -3.23 -4.85 -15.30
CA LEU A 172 -3.04 -6.23 -14.87
C LEU A 172 -3.24 -7.21 -16.02
N ASP A 173 -2.48 -8.28 -16.03
CA ASP A 173 -2.61 -9.44 -16.91
C ASP A 173 -2.60 -10.76 -16.11
N ALA A 174 -2.53 -11.88 -16.80
CA ALA A 174 -2.51 -13.21 -16.15
C ALA A 174 -1.21 -13.51 -15.38
N GLY A 175 -0.15 -12.74 -15.61
CA GLY A 175 1.14 -12.92 -14.92
C GLY A 175 1.25 -12.08 -13.65
N LEU A 176 2.37 -12.26 -12.93
CA LEU A 176 2.69 -11.44 -11.77
C LEU A 176 3.55 -10.25 -12.23
N ASP A 177 3.04 -9.04 -12.09
CA ASP A 177 3.70 -7.78 -12.46
C ASP A 177 4.22 -7.75 -13.92
N THR A 178 3.52 -8.43 -14.86
CA THR A 178 3.95 -8.58 -16.25
C THR A 178 3.17 -7.74 -17.24
N GLY A 179 2.06 -7.19 -16.82
CA GLY A 179 1.16 -6.43 -17.66
C GLY A 179 1.76 -5.14 -18.24
N PRO A 180 1.16 -4.58 -19.28
CA PRO A 180 1.68 -3.39 -19.94
C PRO A 180 1.64 -2.17 -19.03
N ILE A 181 2.73 -1.38 -19.07
CA ILE A 181 2.94 -0.23 -18.19
C ILE A 181 2.20 1.00 -18.73
N VAL A 182 1.52 1.72 -17.83
CA VAL A 182 0.99 3.07 -18.10
C VAL A 182 2.09 4.10 -17.87
N GLU A 183 2.61 4.19 -16.63
CA GLU A 183 3.64 5.14 -16.25
C GLU A 183 4.32 4.68 -14.94
N ILE A 184 5.57 5.09 -14.74
CA ILE A 184 6.29 4.89 -13.48
C ILE A 184 6.35 6.22 -12.72
N GLY A 185 5.69 6.27 -11.58
CA GLY A 185 5.84 7.37 -10.63
C GLY A 185 7.14 7.23 -9.85
N TRP A 186 7.93 8.28 -9.73
CA TRP A 186 9.23 8.25 -9.08
C TRP A 186 9.26 9.05 -7.80
N TRP A 187 9.89 8.46 -6.77
CA TRP A 187 10.17 9.12 -5.49
C TRP A 187 11.68 9.07 -5.20
N PRO A 188 12.32 10.19 -4.82
CA PRO A 188 13.73 10.18 -4.40
C PRO A 188 13.88 9.35 -3.12
N ILE A 189 14.83 8.41 -3.10
CA ILE A 189 15.14 7.63 -1.90
C ILE A 189 15.88 8.53 -0.92
N ASP A 190 15.37 8.62 0.31
CA ASP A 190 16.07 9.26 1.42
C ASP A 190 16.77 8.18 2.26
N TYR A 191 18.07 8.01 2.07
CA TYR A 191 18.90 7.09 2.83
C TYR A 191 19.11 7.52 4.30
N GLY A 192 18.74 8.73 4.65
CA GLY A 192 18.64 9.19 6.04
C GLY A 192 17.39 8.67 6.77
N ARG A 193 16.47 8.00 6.08
CA ARG A 193 15.21 7.47 6.58
C ARG A 193 15.17 5.94 6.54
N SER A 194 14.22 5.36 7.26
CA SER A 194 13.99 3.91 7.27
C SER A 194 13.40 3.38 5.96
N LEU A 195 13.48 2.05 5.77
CA LEU A 195 12.81 1.37 4.67
C LEU A 195 11.30 1.64 4.69
N LEU A 196 10.65 1.52 5.86
CA LEU A 196 9.19 1.71 5.97
C LEU A 196 8.77 3.11 5.51
N TRP A 197 9.53 4.15 5.85
CA TRP A 197 9.27 5.52 5.41
C TRP A 197 9.37 5.66 3.89
N ASN A 198 10.46 5.17 3.29
CA ASN A 198 10.65 5.19 1.83
C ASN A 198 9.59 4.37 1.09
N PHE A 199 9.17 3.25 1.67
CA PHE A 199 8.12 2.39 1.14
C PHE A 199 6.77 3.13 1.03
N MET A 200 6.35 3.84 2.08
CA MET A 200 5.12 4.64 2.05
C MET A 200 5.15 5.68 0.94
N HIS A 201 6.27 6.41 0.84
CA HIS A 201 6.42 7.48 -0.14
C HIS A 201 6.52 6.97 -1.58
N THR A 202 7.03 5.76 -1.78
CA THR A 202 7.00 5.10 -3.10
C THR A 202 5.56 4.89 -3.57
N TYR A 203 4.65 4.47 -2.70
CA TYR A 203 3.23 4.36 -3.05
C TYR A 203 2.59 5.72 -3.35
N PHE A 204 2.99 6.80 -2.67
CA PHE A 204 2.48 8.13 -2.98
C PHE A 204 2.77 8.53 -4.43
N ALA A 205 3.97 8.24 -4.93
CA ALA A 205 4.31 8.50 -6.33
C ALA A 205 3.41 7.73 -7.31
N GLY A 206 3.09 6.46 -7.01
CA GLY A 206 2.17 5.66 -7.83
C GLY A 206 0.73 6.18 -7.79
N ILE A 207 0.25 6.55 -6.61
CA ILE A 207 -1.10 7.11 -6.44
C ILE A 207 -1.22 8.44 -7.19
N ASP A 208 -0.24 9.34 -7.07
CA ASP A 208 -0.25 10.62 -7.78
C ASP A 208 -0.22 10.40 -9.31
N THR A 209 0.51 9.37 -9.76
CA THR A 209 0.50 8.96 -11.16
C THR A 209 -0.89 8.52 -11.59
N LEU A 210 -1.54 7.61 -10.87
CA LEU A 210 -2.90 7.20 -11.19
C LEU A 210 -3.86 8.39 -11.23
N LEU A 211 -3.82 9.26 -10.22
CA LEU A 211 -4.72 10.42 -10.14
C LEU A 211 -4.54 11.39 -11.31
N ARG A 212 -3.32 11.53 -11.87
CA ARG A 212 -3.08 12.32 -13.10
C ARG A 212 -3.75 11.69 -14.33
N HIS A 213 -3.89 10.37 -14.38
CA HIS A 213 -4.51 9.65 -15.49
C HIS A 213 -6.03 9.49 -15.35
N MET A 214 -6.62 9.79 -14.18
CA MET A 214 -8.07 9.69 -13.97
C MET A 214 -8.91 10.46 -15.00
N PRO A 215 -8.53 11.68 -15.49
CA PRO A 215 -9.29 12.37 -16.53
C PRO A 215 -9.43 11.60 -17.85
N GLU A 216 -8.50 10.71 -18.19
CA GLU A 216 -8.61 9.87 -19.39
C GLU A 216 -9.72 8.81 -19.22
N LEU A 217 -9.73 8.14 -18.06
CA LEU A 217 -10.79 7.20 -17.69
C LEU A 217 -12.16 7.89 -17.57
N GLU A 218 -12.20 9.09 -16.99
CA GLU A 218 -13.42 9.92 -16.91
C GLU A 218 -13.96 10.30 -18.31
N ALA A 219 -13.08 10.47 -19.28
CA ALA A 219 -13.45 10.71 -20.68
C ALA A 219 -13.85 9.42 -21.43
N GLY A 220 -13.94 8.28 -20.73
CA GLY A 220 -14.32 6.98 -21.31
C GLY A 220 -13.25 6.33 -22.17
N ARG A 221 -11.96 6.65 -21.93
CA ARG A 221 -10.82 6.07 -22.62
C ARG A 221 -10.03 5.18 -21.67
N GLU A 222 -9.60 4.03 -22.16
CA GLU A 222 -8.59 3.25 -21.47
C GLU A 222 -7.25 3.99 -21.44
N LEU A 223 -6.44 3.71 -20.43
CA LEU A 223 -5.12 4.35 -20.32
C LEU A 223 -4.17 3.79 -21.40
N THR A 224 -3.41 4.68 -22.00
CA THR A 224 -2.36 4.29 -22.94
C THR A 224 -1.26 3.50 -22.22
N THR A 225 -0.90 2.35 -22.77
CA THR A 225 0.10 1.45 -22.17
C THR A 225 1.20 1.09 -23.17
N TYR A 226 2.34 0.65 -22.65
CA TYR A 226 3.41 0.06 -23.43
C TYR A 226 3.84 -1.29 -22.85
N VAL A 227 4.21 -2.22 -23.73
CA VAL A 227 4.61 -3.58 -23.35
C VAL A 227 5.94 -3.53 -22.60
N GLN A 228 6.04 -4.29 -21.53
CA GLN A 228 7.29 -4.44 -20.79
C GLN A 228 8.33 -5.17 -21.63
N LYS A 229 9.57 -4.68 -21.64
CA LYS A 229 10.68 -5.40 -22.25
C LYS A 229 11.00 -6.66 -21.43
N SER A 230 11.21 -7.78 -22.10
CA SER A 230 11.59 -9.03 -21.45
C SER A 230 13.08 -9.06 -21.05
N GLU A 231 13.92 -8.30 -21.75
CA GLU A 231 15.35 -8.16 -21.46
C GLU A 231 15.56 -7.35 -20.17
N GLY A 232 16.39 -7.85 -19.27
CA GLY A 232 16.71 -7.20 -17.99
C GLY A 232 15.71 -7.45 -16.88
N ARG A 233 14.61 -8.19 -17.13
CA ARG A 233 13.61 -8.52 -16.11
C ARG A 233 14.25 -9.28 -14.96
N GLN A 234 14.09 -8.75 -13.73
CA GLN A 234 14.50 -9.41 -12.50
C GLN A 234 13.31 -9.59 -11.58
N TYR A 235 13.04 -10.85 -11.22
CA TYR A 235 12.05 -11.20 -10.21
C TYR A 235 12.72 -11.42 -8.86
N PHE A 236 12.33 -10.66 -7.87
CA PHE A 236 12.83 -10.77 -6.51
C PHE A 236 11.80 -11.47 -5.62
N SER A 237 12.24 -12.52 -4.94
CA SER A 237 11.50 -13.09 -3.83
C SER A 237 11.59 -12.19 -2.60
N TYR A 238 10.80 -12.51 -1.57
CA TYR A 238 10.88 -11.83 -0.27
C TYR A 238 12.31 -11.95 0.30
N PRO A 239 12.87 -10.89 0.91
CA PRO A 239 14.24 -10.91 1.41
C PRO A 239 14.46 -12.00 2.46
N THR A 240 15.60 -12.67 2.37
CA THR A 240 16.07 -13.64 3.37
C THR A 240 16.57 -12.93 4.63
N GLU A 241 16.73 -13.65 5.73
CA GLU A 241 17.30 -13.12 6.97
C GLU A 241 18.70 -12.51 6.74
N ALA A 242 19.54 -13.18 5.94
CA ALA A 242 20.89 -12.68 5.62
C ALA A 242 20.87 -11.37 4.82
N GLU A 243 19.92 -11.22 3.89
CA GLU A 243 19.73 -9.97 3.14
C GLU A 243 19.24 -8.85 4.05
N PHE A 244 18.28 -9.09 4.95
CA PHE A 244 17.86 -8.12 5.93
C PHE A 244 18.99 -7.70 6.87
N CYS A 245 19.77 -8.66 7.38
CA CYS A 245 20.95 -8.38 8.20
C CYS A 245 21.96 -7.50 7.47
N SER A 246 22.29 -7.84 6.22
CA SER A 246 23.18 -7.04 5.38
C SER A 246 22.63 -5.63 5.13
N PHE A 247 21.33 -5.52 4.85
CA PHE A 247 20.68 -4.24 4.62
C PHE A 247 20.75 -3.34 5.85
N THR A 248 20.42 -3.87 7.04
CA THR A 248 20.46 -3.06 8.27
C THR A 248 21.84 -2.57 8.63
N GLN A 249 22.89 -3.30 8.26
CA GLN A 249 24.30 -2.93 8.49
C GLN A 249 24.83 -1.92 7.48
N LYS A 250 24.40 -1.97 6.21
CA LYS A 250 25.03 -1.23 5.10
C LYS A 250 24.17 -0.11 4.54
N VAL A 251 22.85 -0.25 4.61
CA VAL A 251 21.91 0.66 3.96
C VAL A 251 21.20 1.52 5.00
N GLY A 252 20.51 0.89 5.96
CA GLY A 252 19.79 1.61 7.00
C GLY A 252 18.75 0.74 7.73
N PRO A 253 18.08 1.29 8.72
CA PRO A 253 17.09 0.55 9.50
C PRO A 253 15.84 0.24 8.68
N LEU A 254 15.22 -0.91 8.98
CA LEU A 254 13.91 -1.27 8.41
C LEU A 254 12.80 -0.35 8.92
N VAL A 255 12.82 -0.07 10.22
CA VAL A 255 11.96 0.89 10.90
C VAL A 255 12.83 1.75 11.82
N ARG A 256 12.59 3.06 11.82
CA ARG A 256 13.19 4.03 12.74
C ARG A 256 12.07 4.66 13.55
N ALA A 257 12.25 4.79 14.84
CA ALA A 257 11.20 5.29 15.74
C ALA A 257 10.67 6.67 15.32
N GLU A 258 11.56 7.61 14.94
CA GLU A 258 11.17 8.95 14.51
C GLU A 258 10.34 8.92 13.24
N ASP A 259 10.71 8.09 12.27
CA ASP A 259 9.96 7.91 11.03
C ASP A 259 8.59 7.27 11.28
N TYR A 260 8.55 6.30 12.18
CA TYR A 260 7.31 5.64 12.56
C TYR A 260 6.36 6.61 13.26
N TYR A 261 6.87 7.41 14.19
CA TYR A 261 6.08 8.44 14.86
C TYR A 261 5.62 9.54 13.89
N GLU A 262 6.42 9.90 12.89
CA GLU A 262 6.00 10.81 11.83
C GLU A 262 4.81 10.24 11.07
N ILE A 263 4.89 8.96 10.61
CA ILE A 263 3.78 8.29 9.91
C ILE A 263 2.53 8.23 10.77
N LEU A 264 2.66 7.84 12.04
CA LEU A 264 1.52 7.76 12.96
C LEU A 264 0.92 9.14 13.27
N SER A 265 1.73 10.18 13.26
CA SER A 265 1.26 11.55 13.48
C SER A 265 0.32 12.05 12.39
N TRP A 266 0.34 11.46 11.20
CA TRP A 266 -0.62 11.81 10.13
C TRP A 266 -2.07 11.50 10.50
N PHE A 267 -2.31 10.67 11.51
CA PHE A 267 -3.63 10.35 12.05
C PHE A 267 -4.06 11.29 13.19
N LEU A 268 -3.22 12.24 13.58
CA LEU A 268 -3.49 13.23 14.61
C LEU A 268 -3.71 14.63 13.98
N PRO A 269 -4.72 15.38 14.41
CA PRO A 269 -5.04 16.71 13.83
C PRO A 269 -3.86 17.70 13.87
N GLY A 270 -3.09 17.69 14.96
CA GLY A 270 -1.90 18.54 15.14
C GLY A 270 -0.60 17.91 14.63
N GLY A 271 -0.64 16.73 13.98
CA GLY A 271 0.55 16.02 13.54
C GLY A 271 1.51 15.71 14.70
N LEU A 272 2.81 15.88 14.50
CA LEU A 272 3.82 15.67 15.54
C LEU A 272 3.68 16.62 16.76
N ALA A 273 3.03 17.76 16.60
CA ALA A 273 2.77 18.72 17.66
C ALA A 273 1.43 18.49 18.40
N ASP A 274 0.69 17.45 18.02
CA ASP A 274 -0.60 17.12 18.64
C ASP A 274 -0.43 16.81 20.15
N PRO A 275 -1.31 17.32 21.02
CA PRO A 275 -1.29 17.01 22.45
C PRO A 275 -1.40 15.51 22.78
N ALA A 276 -1.94 14.70 21.89
CA ALA A 276 -2.05 13.25 22.03
C ALA A 276 -0.76 12.51 21.66
N MET A 277 0.22 13.15 21.04
CA MET A 277 1.44 12.51 20.56
C MET A 277 2.27 11.84 21.67
N PRO A 278 2.42 12.41 22.90
CA PRO A 278 3.11 11.74 24.00
C PRO A 278 2.41 10.44 24.43
N GLU A 279 1.07 10.40 24.46
CA GLU A 279 0.32 9.19 24.82
C GLU A 279 0.47 8.12 23.73
N LEU A 280 0.45 8.52 22.43
CA LEU A 280 0.68 7.62 21.32
C LEU A 280 2.08 7.01 21.36
N ARG A 281 3.11 7.81 21.66
CA ARG A 281 4.48 7.31 21.85
C ARG A 281 4.56 6.30 22.99
N ALA A 282 3.99 6.62 24.15
CA ALA A 282 3.95 5.72 25.29
C ALA A 282 3.24 4.39 24.96
N LEU A 283 2.15 4.45 24.20
CA LEU A 283 1.47 3.25 23.70
C LEU A 283 2.41 2.41 22.83
N VAL A 284 3.03 3.00 21.80
CA VAL A 284 3.95 2.28 20.91
C VAL A 284 5.13 1.66 21.69
N GLU A 285 5.73 2.41 22.61
CA GLU A 285 6.84 1.95 23.46
C GLU A 285 6.42 0.78 24.36
N SER A 286 5.17 0.81 24.88
CA SER A 286 4.63 -0.27 25.73
C SER A 286 4.40 -1.58 24.97
N LEU A 287 4.20 -1.52 23.67
CA LEU A 287 4.03 -2.70 22.81
C LEU A 287 5.38 -3.40 22.54
N GLY A 288 6.48 -2.71 22.84
CA GLY A 288 7.84 -3.20 22.66
C GLY A 288 8.28 -3.30 21.21
N PRO A 289 9.58 -3.31 20.92
CA PRO A 289 10.04 -3.75 19.62
C PRO A 289 9.76 -5.25 19.53
N CYS A 290 8.84 -5.70 18.69
CA CYS A 290 8.81 -7.09 18.30
C CYS A 290 10.17 -7.43 17.66
N GLY A 291 11.12 -7.97 18.44
CA GLY A 291 12.32 -8.62 17.96
C GLY A 291 13.32 -7.73 17.19
N ALA A 292 13.65 -6.54 17.71
CA ALA A 292 14.89 -5.90 17.33
C ALA A 292 16.02 -6.60 18.09
N GLY A 293 16.66 -7.57 17.43
CA GLY A 293 17.98 -8.00 17.88
C GLY A 293 18.92 -6.80 17.88
N SER A 294 19.40 -6.44 19.08
CA SER A 294 20.48 -5.51 19.35
C SER A 294 21.77 -5.93 18.64
#